data_897aba731ac8e85dbf80d4f1f0bcc2b0
#
_entry.id   897aba731ac8e85dbf80d4f1f0bcc2b0
#
_cell.length_a   1.000
_cell.length_b   1.000
_cell.length_c   1.000
_cell.angle_alpha   90.00
_cell.angle_beta   90.00
_cell.angle_gamma   90.00
#
_symmetry.space_group_name_H-M   'P 1'
#
loop_
_entity.id
_entity.type
_entity.pdbx_description
1 polymer ?
#
loop_
_entity_poly.entity_id
_entity_poly.type
_entity_poly.pdbx_seq_one_letter_code
_entity_poly.pdbx_strand_id
1 'polypeptide(L)'
;MGSSTALTELTMQKYQRMQTCADVQRRSAWRPPYALTTALELLSIEVPRISSKHRGLTTTTIVAVPHANDKRHIVGVKVVVWPFPLDTVIIEGQFTCTSPACTWAMFSTYLELEELIVLADSMMRRDRRLCRTTIDALSLYLDEA
;
A
#
# COMPACT_ATOMS: atom_id res chain seq x y z
N MET A 1 5.60 -18.62 18.31
CA MET A 1 6.78 -17.80 18.52
C MET A 1 7.07 -16.92 17.35
N GLY A 2 7.24 -17.48 16.14
CA GLY A 2 7.49 -16.68 14.95
C GLY A 2 6.44 -15.62 14.67
N SER A 3 5.15 -15.91 14.97
CA SER A 3 4.07 -14.97 14.72
C SER A 3 4.15 -13.73 15.62
N SER A 4 4.60 -13.87 16.89
CA SER A 4 4.80 -12.72 17.78
C SER A 4 5.88 -11.79 17.27
N THR A 5 7.00 -12.34 16.81
CA THR A 5 8.11 -11.56 16.25
C THR A 5 7.68 -10.85 14.98
N ALA A 6 6.96 -11.56 14.08
CA ALA A 6 6.46 -10.98 12.83
C ALA A 6 5.49 -9.83 13.10
N LEU A 7 4.58 -9.98 14.09
CA LEU A 7 3.66 -8.92 14.47
C LEU A 7 4.40 -7.69 15.01
N THR A 8 5.45 -7.92 15.82
CA THR A 8 6.26 -6.83 16.36
C THR A 8 6.97 -6.08 15.23
N GLU A 9 7.55 -6.81 14.28
CA GLU A 9 8.23 -6.20 13.13
C GLU A 9 7.27 -5.38 12.28
N LEU A 10 6.07 -5.90 12.00
CA LEU A 10 5.06 -5.18 11.22
C LEU A 10 4.61 -3.92 11.93
N THR A 11 4.43 -3.98 13.24
CA THR A 11 4.06 -2.82 14.04
C THR A 11 5.15 -1.76 13.99
N MET A 12 6.41 -2.16 14.12
CA MET A 12 7.54 -1.24 14.03
C MET A 12 7.64 -0.61 12.65
N GLN A 13 7.47 -1.39 11.59
CA GLN A 13 7.48 -0.89 10.22
C GLN A 13 6.37 0.14 10.01
N LYS A 14 5.18 -0.14 10.53
CA LYS A 14 4.05 0.79 10.44
C LYS A 14 4.41 2.13 11.08
N TYR A 15 4.93 2.13 12.30
CA TYR A 15 5.26 3.36 12.99
C TYR A 15 6.40 4.12 12.32
N GLN A 16 7.41 3.43 11.83
CA GLN A 16 8.49 4.06 11.07
C GLN A 16 7.95 4.72 9.80
N ARG A 17 7.06 4.03 9.08
CA ARG A 17 6.45 4.58 7.88
C ARG A 17 5.56 5.77 8.20
N MET A 18 4.82 5.73 9.31
CA MET A 18 4.02 6.86 9.76
C MET A 18 4.89 8.10 9.99
N GLN A 19 6.07 7.93 10.59
CA GLN A 19 7.00 9.04 10.79
C GLN A 19 7.45 9.64 9.46
N THR A 20 7.79 8.79 8.49
CA THR A 20 8.19 9.25 7.16
C THR A 20 7.06 9.99 6.46
N CYS A 21 5.84 9.46 6.53
CA CYS A 21 4.66 10.09 5.94
C CYS A 21 4.35 11.42 6.63
N ALA A 22 4.48 11.49 7.95
CA ALA A 22 4.29 12.74 8.69
C ALA A 22 5.29 13.80 8.25
N ASP A 23 6.54 13.41 7.99
CA ASP A 23 7.55 14.32 7.47
C ASP A 23 7.16 14.86 6.09
N VAL A 24 6.68 14.00 5.21
CA VAL A 24 6.20 14.41 3.89
C VAL A 24 5.05 15.41 4.04
N GLN A 25 4.11 15.15 4.95
CA GLN A 25 2.97 16.02 5.19
C GLN A 25 3.38 17.38 5.77
N ARG A 26 4.45 17.44 6.52
CA ARG A 26 5.00 18.71 7.02
C ARG A 26 5.62 19.54 5.90
N ARG A 27 6.19 18.88 4.89
CA ARG A 27 6.88 19.56 3.77
C ARG A 27 5.94 20.00 2.67
N SER A 28 4.72 19.44 2.58
CA SER A 28 3.80 19.74 1.50
C SER A 28 2.36 19.61 1.97
N ALA A 29 1.49 20.50 1.47
CA ALA A 29 0.05 20.43 1.70
C ALA A 29 -0.66 19.45 0.76
N TRP A 30 0.03 18.96 -0.25
CA TRP A 30 -0.51 18.00 -1.22
C TRP A 30 -0.75 16.65 -0.54
N ARG A 31 -1.93 16.07 -0.73
CA ARG A 31 -2.39 14.88 0.01
C ARG A 31 -2.93 13.77 -0.89
N PRO A 32 -2.16 13.30 -1.89
CA PRO A 32 -2.58 12.09 -2.62
C PRO A 32 -2.49 10.87 -1.69
N PRO A 33 -3.27 9.80 -1.95
CA PRO A 33 -3.19 8.62 -1.11
C PRO A 33 -1.84 7.93 -1.24
N TYR A 34 -1.33 7.42 -0.12
CA TYR A 34 -0.15 6.57 -0.12
C TYR A 34 -0.50 5.24 -0.77
N ALA A 35 0.46 4.62 -1.45
CA ALA A 35 0.21 3.47 -2.30
C ALA A 35 1.32 2.43 -2.24
N LEU A 36 1.04 1.25 -2.77
CA LEU A 36 2.00 0.15 -2.94
C LEU A 36 2.67 -0.23 -1.62
N THR A 37 4.00 -0.29 -1.56
CA THR A 37 4.71 -0.70 -0.34
C THR A 37 4.43 0.23 0.84
N THR A 38 4.29 1.53 0.60
CA THR A 38 3.94 2.49 1.65
C THR A 38 2.56 2.17 2.24
N ALA A 39 1.57 1.88 1.38
CA ALA A 39 0.24 1.48 1.85
C ALA A 39 0.31 0.17 2.65
N LEU A 40 1.06 -0.82 2.18
CA LEU A 40 1.18 -2.10 2.90
C LEU A 40 1.77 -1.90 4.30
N GLU A 41 2.81 -1.08 4.41
CA GLU A 41 3.41 -0.82 5.72
C GLU A 41 2.44 -0.11 6.66
N LEU A 42 1.68 0.88 6.16
CA LEU A 42 0.65 1.56 6.94
C LEU A 42 -0.47 0.60 7.37
N LEU A 43 -0.81 -0.38 6.52
CA LEU A 43 -1.85 -1.37 6.78
C LEU A 43 -1.36 -2.53 7.65
N SER A 44 -0.08 -2.57 8.01
CA SER A 44 0.55 -3.69 8.72
C SER A 44 0.45 -5.00 7.94
N ILE A 45 0.64 -4.94 6.64
CA ILE A 45 0.66 -6.09 5.75
C ILE A 45 2.10 -6.32 5.29
N GLU A 46 2.53 -7.58 5.26
CA GLU A 46 3.88 -7.91 4.84
C GLU A 46 4.14 -7.47 3.40
N VAL A 47 5.27 -6.79 3.19
CA VAL A 47 5.68 -6.36 1.86
C VAL A 47 6.16 -7.60 1.08
N PRO A 48 5.62 -7.84 -0.12
CA PRO A 48 6.03 -9.00 -0.91
C PRO A 48 7.45 -8.84 -1.45
N ARG A 49 8.01 -9.95 -1.92
CA ARG A 49 9.32 -9.92 -2.58
C ARG A 49 9.19 -9.18 -3.91
N ILE A 50 9.98 -8.14 -4.08
CA ILE A 50 9.93 -7.28 -5.25
C ILE A 50 11.24 -7.41 -6.03
N SER A 51 11.14 -7.55 -7.35
CA SER A 51 12.28 -7.65 -8.25
C SER A 51 13.20 -6.43 -8.13
N SER A 52 14.51 -6.63 -8.32
CA SER A 52 15.49 -5.56 -8.26
C SER A 52 15.23 -4.45 -9.27
N LYS A 53 14.57 -4.73 -10.39
CA LYS A 53 14.22 -3.69 -11.36
C LYS A 53 13.14 -2.73 -10.86
N HIS A 54 12.46 -3.08 -9.78
CA HIS A 54 11.46 -2.22 -9.13
C HIS A 54 11.92 -1.76 -7.74
N ARG A 55 13.22 -1.60 -7.56
CA ARG A 55 13.83 -1.26 -6.26
C ARG A 55 13.23 0.00 -5.64
N GLY A 56 12.85 0.97 -6.45
CA GLY A 56 12.22 2.20 -5.96
C GLY A 56 10.96 1.98 -5.15
N LEU A 57 10.28 0.82 -5.31
CA LEU A 57 9.09 0.51 -4.53
C LEU A 57 9.39 0.20 -3.06
N THR A 58 10.64 -0.06 -2.70
CA THR A 58 11.02 -0.38 -1.32
C THR A 58 11.81 0.73 -0.62
N THR A 59 12.33 1.68 -1.38
CA THR A 59 13.25 2.71 -0.85
C THR A 59 12.63 4.10 -0.74
N THR A 60 11.44 4.31 -1.31
CA THR A 60 10.81 5.63 -1.32
C THR A 60 9.40 5.57 -0.73
N THR A 61 8.89 6.74 -0.35
CA THR A 61 7.48 6.90 -0.01
C THR A 61 6.70 7.01 -1.32
N ILE A 62 5.63 6.25 -1.47
CA ILE A 62 4.89 6.16 -2.73
C ILE A 62 3.48 6.70 -2.54
N VAL A 63 3.06 7.54 -3.49
CA VAL A 63 1.70 8.07 -3.57
C VAL A 63 1.13 7.77 -4.95
N ALA A 64 -0.19 7.77 -5.08
CA ALA A 64 -0.86 7.49 -6.35
C ALA A 64 -1.74 8.67 -6.77
N VAL A 65 -1.78 8.92 -8.07
CA VAL A 65 -2.65 9.93 -8.68
C VAL A 65 -3.38 9.31 -9.87
N PRO A 66 -4.59 9.80 -10.21
CA PRO A 66 -5.34 9.22 -11.32
C PRO A 66 -4.80 9.58 -12.71
N HIS A 67 -4.11 10.71 -12.85
CA HIS A 67 -3.63 11.20 -14.14
C HIS A 67 -2.21 11.72 -14.03
N ALA A 68 -1.42 11.58 -15.10
CA ALA A 68 -0.04 12.05 -15.14
C ALA A 68 0.07 13.55 -14.88
N ASN A 69 -0.94 14.33 -15.27
CA ASN A 69 -0.96 15.78 -15.05
C ASN A 69 -1.08 16.16 -13.57
N ASP A 70 -1.49 15.21 -12.72
CA ASP A 70 -1.64 15.45 -11.29
C ASP A 70 -0.34 15.25 -10.52
N LYS A 71 0.69 14.76 -11.17
CA LYS A 71 1.97 14.51 -10.51
C LYS A 71 2.62 15.80 -10.04
N ARG A 72 3.17 15.77 -8.83
CA ARG A 72 3.99 16.83 -8.28
C ARG A 72 5.32 16.24 -7.79
N HIS A 73 6.34 17.05 -7.74
CA HIS A 73 7.66 16.61 -7.27
C HIS A 73 7.84 16.92 -5.80
N ILE A 74 8.10 15.89 -5.01
CA ILE A 74 8.51 16.02 -3.60
C ILE A 74 9.71 15.10 -3.41
N VAL A 75 10.78 15.61 -2.81
CA VAL A 75 11.98 14.84 -2.56
C VAL A 75 11.65 13.62 -1.70
N GLY A 76 12.12 12.45 -2.14
CA GLY A 76 11.88 11.20 -1.43
C GLY A 76 10.52 10.55 -1.68
N VAL A 77 9.71 11.14 -2.56
CA VAL A 77 8.38 10.64 -2.88
C VAL A 77 8.32 10.21 -4.35
N LYS A 78 7.85 8.99 -4.58
CA LYS A 78 7.57 8.48 -5.91
C LYS A 78 6.08 8.58 -6.18
N VAL A 79 5.71 9.19 -7.30
CA VAL A 79 4.31 9.32 -7.70
C VAL A 79 4.01 8.32 -8.81
N VAL A 80 3.02 7.46 -8.59
CA VAL A 80 2.57 6.51 -9.61
C VAL A 80 1.21 6.94 -10.13
N VAL A 81 0.95 6.64 -11.41
CA VAL A 81 -0.34 6.92 -12.05
C VAL A 81 -1.18 5.66 -12.00
N TRP A 82 -2.41 5.77 -11.46
CA TRP A 82 -3.36 4.67 -11.42
C TRP A 82 -4.71 5.21 -11.93
N PRO A 83 -5.05 4.94 -13.22
CA PRO A 83 -6.23 5.53 -13.84
C PRO A 83 -7.55 4.83 -13.50
N PHE A 84 -7.49 3.83 -12.62
CA PHE A 84 -8.66 3.09 -12.14
C PHE A 84 -9.13 3.67 -10.80
N PRO A 85 -10.25 3.21 -10.24
CA PRO A 85 -10.74 3.78 -8.98
C PRO A 85 -9.70 3.70 -7.86
N LEU A 86 -9.47 4.84 -7.19
CA LEU A 86 -8.57 4.92 -6.03
C LEU A 86 -9.40 4.77 -4.76
N ASP A 87 -9.68 3.51 -4.41
CA ASP A 87 -10.36 3.21 -3.17
C ASP A 87 -9.37 3.36 -2.00
N THR A 88 -9.76 4.11 -0.97
CA THR A 88 -8.83 4.48 0.10
C THR A 88 -9.40 4.18 1.48
N VAL A 89 -8.48 4.08 2.45
CA VAL A 89 -8.79 3.99 3.88
C VAL A 89 -7.92 5.00 4.63
N ILE A 90 -8.31 5.31 5.86
CA ILE A 90 -7.56 6.25 6.69
C ILE A 90 -6.93 5.48 7.84
N ILE A 91 -5.61 5.63 7.99
CA ILE A 91 -4.83 4.97 9.05
C ILE A 91 -4.58 5.95 10.17
N GLU A 92 -4.95 5.55 11.38
CA GLU A 92 -4.77 6.36 12.61
C GLU A 92 -5.39 7.76 12.50
N GLY A 93 -6.46 7.89 11.69
CA GLY A 93 -7.14 9.16 11.49
C GLY A 93 -6.31 10.24 10.80
N GLN A 94 -5.16 9.88 10.24
CA GLN A 94 -4.16 10.85 9.79
C GLN A 94 -3.61 10.58 8.40
N PHE A 95 -3.46 9.31 8.01
CA PHE A 95 -2.80 8.94 6.75
C PHE A 95 -3.78 8.21 5.85
N THR A 96 -4.09 8.81 4.70
CA THR A 96 -4.94 8.17 3.68
C THR A 96 -4.07 7.31 2.78
N CYS A 97 -4.41 6.04 2.64
CA CYS A 97 -3.71 5.14 1.73
C CYS A 97 -4.70 4.32 0.93
N THR A 98 -4.22 3.69 -0.14
CA THR A 98 -5.08 2.80 -0.94
C THR A 98 -5.54 1.63 -0.08
N SER A 99 -6.79 1.20 -0.29
CA SER A 99 -7.36 0.05 0.41
C SER A 99 -6.57 -1.22 0.09
N PRO A 100 -6.72 -2.30 0.88
CA PRO A 100 -6.09 -3.57 0.53
C PRO A 100 -6.40 -4.04 -0.88
N ALA A 101 -7.66 -3.97 -1.31
CA ALA A 101 -8.05 -4.41 -2.66
C ALA A 101 -7.38 -3.56 -3.75
N CYS A 102 -7.41 -2.24 -3.59
CA CYS A 102 -6.78 -1.31 -4.54
C CYS A 102 -5.27 -1.54 -4.58
N THR A 103 -4.62 -1.67 -3.41
CA THR A 103 -3.19 -1.93 -3.32
C THR A 103 -2.81 -3.23 -4.02
N TRP A 104 -3.57 -4.29 -3.79
CA TRP A 104 -3.34 -5.57 -4.44
C TRP A 104 -3.44 -5.47 -5.96
N ALA A 105 -4.47 -4.79 -6.47
CA ALA A 105 -4.65 -4.60 -7.90
C ALA A 105 -3.48 -3.83 -8.52
N MET A 106 -2.99 -2.79 -7.83
CA MET A 106 -1.84 -2.02 -8.30
C MET A 106 -0.58 -2.87 -8.39
N PHE A 107 -0.40 -3.81 -7.45
CA PHE A 107 0.75 -4.71 -7.47
C PHE A 107 0.72 -5.69 -8.63
N SER A 108 -0.41 -5.89 -9.30
CA SER A 108 -0.47 -6.77 -10.47
C SER A 108 0.48 -6.33 -11.58
N THR A 109 0.86 -5.06 -11.61
CA THR A 109 1.83 -4.52 -12.57
C THR A 109 3.27 -4.88 -12.21
N TYR A 110 3.56 -5.16 -10.95
CA TYR A 110 4.93 -5.27 -10.44
C TYR A 110 5.29 -6.66 -9.95
N LEU A 111 4.32 -7.53 -9.69
CA LEU A 111 4.56 -8.84 -9.09
C LEU A 111 4.24 -9.96 -10.08
N GLU A 112 5.01 -11.05 -9.97
CA GLU A 112 4.66 -12.31 -10.62
C GLU A 112 3.39 -12.87 -9.96
N LEU A 113 2.67 -13.72 -10.68
CA LEU A 113 1.41 -14.29 -10.22
C LEU A 113 1.55 -14.95 -8.83
N GLU A 114 2.63 -15.70 -8.63
CA GLU A 114 2.86 -16.38 -7.34
C GLU A 114 2.96 -15.40 -6.19
N GLU A 115 3.71 -14.32 -6.36
CA GLU A 115 3.85 -13.30 -5.33
C GLU A 115 2.55 -12.53 -5.11
N LEU A 116 1.79 -12.33 -6.16
CA LEU A 116 0.49 -11.67 -6.07
C LEU A 116 -0.50 -12.50 -5.27
N ILE A 117 -0.48 -13.83 -5.45
CA ILE A 117 -1.31 -14.77 -4.67
C ILE A 117 -0.88 -14.75 -3.20
N VAL A 118 0.43 -14.77 -2.95
CA VAL A 118 0.96 -14.69 -1.58
C VAL A 118 0.53 -13.40 -0.89
N LEU A 119 0.55 -12.29 -1.62
CA LEU A 119 0.11 -11.00 -1.08
C LEU A 119 -1.38 -11.03 -0.71
N ALA A 120 -2.23 -11.57 -1.59
CA ALA A 120 -3.66 -11.71 -1.30
C ALA A 120 -3.90 -12.55 -0.05
N ASP A 121 -3.18 -13.67 0.07
CA ASP A 121 -3.27 -14.55 1.22
C ASP A 121 -2.83 -13.84 2.51
N SER A 122 -1.76 -13.07 2.46
CA SER A 122 -1.28 -12.28 3.61
C SER A 122 -2.31 -11.25 4.04
N MET A 123 -2.94 -10.59 3.09
CA MET A 123 -3.98 -9.61 3.38
C MET A 123 -5.18 -10.24 4.09
N MET A 124 -5.61 -11.40 3.63
CA MET A 124 -6.75 -12.10 4.22
C MET A 124 -6.44 -12.64 5.61
N ARG A 125 -5.22 -13.12 5.83
CA ARG A 125 -4.82 -13.64 7.13
C ARG A 125 -4.64 -12.55 8.18
N ARG A 126 -4.34 -11.35 7.75
CA ARG A 126 -4.01 -10.23 8.66
C ARG A 126 -5.21 -9.80 9.49
N ASP A 127 -6.41 -9.83 8.92
CA ASP A 127 -7.63 -9.50 9.64
C ASP A 127 -8.65 -10.60 9.44
N ARG A 128 -8.69 -11.54 10.39
CA ARG A 128 -9.58 -12.70 10.32
C ARG A 128 -11.06 -12.32 10.29
N ARG A 129 -11.40 -11.19 10.91
CA ARG A 129 -12.79 -10.71 10.93
C ARG A 129 -13.24 -10.26 9.56
N LEU A 130 -12.30 -9.83 8.74
CA LEU A 130 -12.59 -9.28 7.42
C LEU A 130 -12.18 -10.21 6.28
N CYS A 131 -11.82 -11.46 6.59
CA CYS A 131 -11.33 -12.41 5.59
C CYS A 131 -12.28 -12.52 4.38
N ARG A 132 -13.57 -12.78 4.63
CA ARG A 132 -14.57 -12.86 3.54
C ARG A 132 -14.78 -11.52 2.86
N THR A 133 -14.83 -10.45 3.65
CA THR A 133 -14.98 -9.10 3.13
C THR A 133 -13.83 -8.75 2.20
N THR A 134 -12.61 -9.17 2.55
CA THR A 134 -11.43 -8.92 1.72
C THR A 134 -11.54 -9.63 0.36
N ILE A 135 -11.99 -10.88 0.33
CA ILE A 135 -12.22 -11.61 -0.93
C ILE A 135 -13.26 -10.89 -1.77
N ASP A 136 -14.38 -10.53 -1.15
CA ASP A 136 -15.46 -9.82 -1.84
C ASP A 136 -14.97 -8.47 -2.35
N ALA A 137 -14.18 -7.75 -1.55
CA ALA A 137 -13.62 -6.45 -1.92
C ALA A 137 -12.67 -6.56 -3.11
N LEU A 138 -11.82 -7.60 -3.14
CA LEU A 138 -10.91 -7.83 -4.27
C LEU A 138 -11.70 -8.10 -5.55
N SER A 139 -12.71 -8.96 -5.47
CA SER A 139 -13.56 -9.27 -6.63
C SER A 139 -14.33 -8.06 -7.12
N LEU A 140 -14.93 -7.32 -6.20
CA LEU A 140 -15.71 -6.12 -6.54
C LEU A 140 -14.82 -5.07 -7.20
N TYR A 141 -13.64 -4.85 -6.64
CA TYR A 141 -12.70 -3.88 -7.20
C TYR A 141 -12.29 -4.25 -8.63
N LEU A 142 -11.99 -5.52 -8.87
CA LEU A 142 -11.63 -5.99 -10.22
C LEU A 142 -12.76 -5.80 -11.21
N ASP A 143 -14.01 -6.01 -10.77
CA ASP A 143 -15.17 -5.81 -11.63
C ASP A 143 -15.37 -4.33 -12.00
N GLU A 144 -15.06 -3.42 -11.10
CA GLU A 144 -15.15 -1.98 -11.35
C GLU A 144 -14.00 -1.47 -12.23
N ALA A 145 -12.87 -2.12 -12.15
CA ALA A 145 -11.70 -1.72 -12.91
C ALA A 145 -11.77 -2.24 -14.35
#